data_456a2273ed7c9ce1433da3ebcd27be7b
#
_entry.id   456a2273ed7c9ce1433da3ebcd27be7b
#
_cell.length_a   1.000
_cell.length_b   1.000
_cell.length_c   1.000
_cell.angle_alpha   90.00
_cell.angle_beta   90.00
_cell.angle_gamma   90.00
#
_symmetry.space_group_name_H-M   'P 1'
#
loop_
_entity.id
_entity.type
_entity.pdbx_description
1 polymer ?
#
loop_
_entity_poly.entity_id
_entity_poly.type
_entity_poly.pdbx_seq_one_letter_code
_entity_poly.pdbx_strand_id
1 'polypeptide(L)'
;AVIASNTSTLPITGLATAVQQQDRFIGLHFFSPVDKMPLVEIICGKNTSDETLARGFDYVMQIKKTPIVVNDSRGFFTSRVFGTFTNEGVAMLGEGVSAAMIETEARKAGMPVGPLAISDEVSMSLQSHIRQQTIKDMAAEGKQMPEHPAYAVIDVMLNEFNRAGKAAGAGFYEYPQGGKKFLWPQLKAHFEKADRQLSQEDVRDRILF
;
A
#
# COMPACT_ATOMS: atom_id res chain seq x y z
N ALA A 1 6.05 -1.77 -31.79
CA ALA A 1 5.23 -2.24 -30.67
C ALA A 1 5.54 -1.42 -29.42
N VAL A 2 4.56 -1.26 -28.52
CA VAL A 2 4.75 -0.69 -27.19
C VAL A 2 5.02 -1.85 -26.22
N ILE A 3 5.97 -1.68 -25.32
CA ILE A 3 6.29 -2.62 -24.26
C ILE A 3 5.83 -2.00 -22.93
N ALA A 4 5.09 -2.76 -22.14
CA ALA A 4 4.59 -2.27 -20.86
C ALA A 4 5.02 -3.18 -19.69
N SER A 5 5.27 -2.58 -18.53
CA SER A 5 5.50 -3.29 -17.27
C SER A 5 4.31 -3.10 -16.33
N ASN A 6 3.90 -4.17 -15.65
CA ASN A 6 2.86 -4.14 -14.61
C ASN A 6 3.47 -4.03 -13.19
N THR A 7 4.68 -3.51 -13.06
CA THR A 7 5.28 -3.30 -11.73
C THR A 7 4.41 -2.36 -10.88
N SER A 8 4.36 -2.60 -9.57
CA SER A 8 3.65 -1.74 -8.61
C SER A 8 4.55 -0.72 -7.93
N THR A 9 5.87 -0.93 -7.95
CA THR A 9 6.80 -0.15 -7.11
C THR A 9 8.07 0.29 -7.81
N LEU A 10 8.58 -0.51 -8.77
CA LEU A 10 9.86 -0.21 -9.43
C LEU A 10 9.70 0.92 -10.45
N PRO A 11 10.54 1.96 -10.41
CA PRO A 11 10.49 3.07 -11.36
C PRO A 11 10.61 2.60 -12.81
N ILE A 12 9.72 3.08 -13.67
CA ILE A 12 9.66 2.74 -15.09
C ILE A 12 10.91 3.19 -15.83
N THR A 13 11.48 4.36 -15.48
CA THR A 13 12.73 4.87 -16.04
C THR A 13 13.88 3.87 -15.85
N GLY A 14 13.99 3.26 -14.66
CA GLY A 14 14.99 2.25 -14.38
C GLY A 14 14.80 0.97 -15.21
N LEU A 15 13.56 0.49 -15.30
CA LEU A 15 13.22 -0.70 -16.07
C LEU A 15 13.43 -0.49 -17.58
N ALA A 16 13.18 0.73 -18.09
CA ALA A 16 13.37 1.08 -19.50
C ALA A 16 14.82 0.93 -19.98
N THR A 17 15.79 0.96 -19.08
CA THR A 17 17.22 0.75 -19.47
C THR A 17 17.49 -0.63 -20.02
N ALA A 18 16.64 -1.62 -19.75
CA ALA A 18 16.75 -2.97 -20.25
C ALA A 18 16.20 -3.16 -21.69
N VAL A 19 15.59 -2.12 -22.28
CA VAL A 19 15.03 -2.17 -23.64
C VAL A 19 15.74 -1.22 -24.58
N GLN A 20 15.81 -1.60 -25.89
CA GLN A 20 16.50 -0.77 -26.90
C GLN A 20 15.75 0.51 -27.22
N GLN A 21 14.41 0.45 -27.28
CA GLN A 21 13.53 1.59 -27.61
C GLN A 21 12.81 2.07 -26.36
N GLN A 22 13.51 2.88 -25.55
CA GLN A 22 12.98 3.37 -24.27
C GLN A 22 11.78 4.31 -24.45
N ASP A 23 11.70 4.99 -25.57
CA ASP A 23 10.58 5.83 -25.97
C ASP A 23 9.26 5.06 -26.15
N ARG A 24 9.34 3.73 -26.34
CA ARG A 24 8.22 2.80 -26.47
C ARG A 24 7.97 1.95 -25.24
N PHE A 25 8.57 2.30 -24.11
CA PHE A 25 8.39 1.61 -22.84
C PHE A 25 7.51 2.44 -21.89
N ILE A 26 6.54 1.79 -21.22
CA ILE A 26 5.57 2.44 -20.34
C ILE A 26 5.19 1.55 -19.15
N GLY A 27 4.75 2.13 -18.06
CA GLY A 27 4.11 1.41 -16.97
C GLY A 27 2.59 1.33 -17.16
N LEU A 28 2.01 0.15 -16.99
CA LEU A 28 0.57 -0.05 -16.90
C LEU A 28 0.30 -0.89 -15.65
N HIS A 29 0.04 -0.22 -14.54
CA HIS A 29 -0.15 -0.86 -13.24
C HIS A 29 -1.63 -1.18 -13.02
N PHE A 30 -1.94 -2.49 -13.03
CA PHE A 30 -3.25 -3.05 -12.75
C PHE A 30 -3.37 -3.43 -11.27
N PHE A 31 -4.59 -3.40 -10.76
CA PHE A 31 -4.89 -3.76 -9.36
C PHE A 31 -5.59 -5.12 -9.30
N SER A 32 -5.23 -5.91 -8.29
CA SER A 32 -5.82 -7.23 -8.06
C SER A 32 -7.14 -7.12 -7.26
N PRO A 33 -8.19 -7.88 -7.61
CA PRO A 33 -8.32 -8.75 -8.77
C PRO A 33 -8.57 -7.95 -10.06
N VAL A 34 -7.77 -8.22 -11.10
CA VAL A 34 -7.71 -7.39 -12.32
C VAL A 34 -9.06 -7.29 -13.05
N ASP A 35 -9.86 -8.35 -13.02
CA ASP A 35 -11.19 -8.41 -13.65
C ASP A 35 -12.21 -7.47 -12.97
N LYS A 36 -12.03 -7.18 -11.68
CA LYS A 36 -12.97 -6.38 -10.86
C LYS A 36 -12.52 -4.95 -10.64
N MET A 37 -11.20 -4.72 -10.58
CA MET A 37 -10.64 -3.40 -10.30
C MET A 37 -10.66 -2.52 -11.56
N PRO A 38 -11.36 -1.37 -11.53
CA PRO A 38 -11.52 -0.54 -12.73
C PRO A 38 -10.30 0.33 -13.04
N LEU A 39 -9.49 0.68 -12.04
CA LEU A 39 -8.39 1.63 -12.18
C LEU A 39 -7.16 1.01 -12.81
N VAL A 40 -6.45 1.78 -13.64
CA VAL A 40 -5.09 1.49 -14.12
C VAL A 40 -4.26 2.76 -14.02
N GLU A 41 -3.11 2.69 -13.35
CA GLU A 41 -2.11 3.75 -13.43
C GLU A 41 -1.30 3.59 -14.72
N ILE A 42 -1.16 4.69 -15.44
CA ILE A 42 -0.26 4.81 -16.60
C ILE A 42 0.95 5.62 -16.16
N ILE A 43 2.12 5.03 -16.19
CA ILE A 43 3.36 5.66 -15.70
C ILE A 43 4.32 5.88 -16.86
N CYS A 44 4.63 7.16 -17.12
CA CYS A 44 5.62 7.55 -18.12
C CYS A 44 7.01 7.60 -17.48
N GLY A 45 7.92 6.77 -17.96
CA GLY A 45 9.33 6.92 -17.65
C GLY A 45 9.92 8.16 -18.34
N LYS A 46 11.15 8.54 -17.98
CA LYS A 46 11.83 9.74 -18.48
C LYS A 46 11.85 9.86 -20.01
N ASN A 47 11.96 8.73 -20.70
CA ASN A 47 12.08 8.69 -22.16
C ASN A 47 10.80 8.19 -22.88
N THR A 48 9.73 7.89 -22.15
CA THR A 48 8.44 7.47 -22.75
C THR A 48 7.91 8.58 -23.65
N SER A 49 7.61 8.28 -24.92
CA SER A 49 7.09 9.27 -25.86
C SER A 49 5.59 9.53 -25.67
N ASP A 50 5.13 10.70 -26.10
CA ASP A 50 3.70 11.05 -26.11
C ASP A 50 2.87 10.08 -26.94
N GLU A 51 3.43 9.55 -28.07
CA GLU A 51 2.78 8.50 -28.86
C GLU A 51 2.58 7.23 -28.04
N THR A 52 3.57 6.83 -27.24
CA THR A 52 3.48 5.65 -26.38
C THR A 52 2.46 5.86 -25.27
N LEU A 53 2.43 7.05 -24.67
CA LEU A 53 1.41 7.41 -23.68
C LEU A 53 0.01 7.34 -24.28
N ALA A 54 -0.21 7.98 -25.46
CA ALA A 54 -1.51 7.96 -26.13
C ALA A 54 -1.98 6.53 -26.43
N ARG A 55 -1.10 5.68 -26.96
CA ARG A 55 -1.41 4.26 -27.19
C ARG A 55 -1.73 3.48 -25.92
N GLY A 56 -1.01 3.74 -24.83
CA GLY A 56 -1.28 3.15 -23.50
C GLY A 56 -2.64 3.57 -22.97
N PHE A 57 -2.97 4.86 -23.11
CA PHE A 57 -4.25 5.41 -22.69
C PHE A 57 -5.41 4.80 -23.49
N ASP A 58 -5.30 4.77 -24.82
CA ASP A 58 -6.29 4.16 -25.69
C ASP A 58 -6.50 2.68 -25.38
N TYR A 59 -5.41 1.94 -25.12
CA TYR A 59 -5.50 0.53 -24.74
C TYR A 59 -6.29 0.35 -23.43
N VAL A 60 -6.01 1.16 -22.40
CA VAL A 60 -6.71 1.10 -21.12
C VAL A 60 -8.20 1.40 -21.29
N MET A 61 -8.54 2.39 -22.14
CA MET A 61 -9.93 2.70 -22.47
C MET A 61 -10.62 1.57 -23.24
N GLN A 62 -9.94 0.94 -24.20
CA GLN A 62 -10.50 -0.18 -24.98
C GLN A 62 -10.85 -1.38 -24.10
N ILE A 63 -10.05 -1.67 -23.06
CA ILE A 63 -10.37 -2.73 -22.11
C ILE A 63 -11.34 -2.30 -21.01
N LYS A 64 -11.98 -1.14 -21.18
CA LYS A 64 -13.02 -0.56 -20.29
C LYS A 64 -12.54 -0.33 -18.86
N LYS A 65 -11.30 0.10 -18.68
CA LYS A 65 -10.77 0.54 -17.41
C LYS A 65 -10.59 2.06 -17.37
N THR A 66 -10.47 2.60 -16.18
CA THR A 66 -10.27 4.03 -15.93
C THR A 66 -8.78 4.33 -15.85
N PRO A 67 -8.18 5.01 -16.83
CA PRO A 67 -6.78 5.40 -16.78
C PRO A 67 -6.57 6.63 -15.89
N ILE A 68 -5.47 6.62 -15.13
CA ILE A 68 -4.87 7.83 -14.56
C ILE A 68 -3.41 7.88 -14.97
N VAL A 69 -2.95 9.04 -15.42
CA VAL A 69 -1.54 9.25 -15.76
C VAL A 69 -0.83 9.80 -14.54
N VAL A 70 0.24 9.14 -14.13
CA VAL A 70 0.97 9.45 -12.90
C VAL A 70 2.47 9.58 -13.15
N ASN A 71 3.17 10.25 -12.24
CA ASN A 71 4.60 10.43 -12.32
C ASN A 71 5.36 9.13 -12.00
N ASP A 72 6.51 8.97 -12.65
CA ASP A 72 7.43 7.87 -12.39
C ASP A 72 8.20 8.12 -11.08
N SER A 73 7.69 7.55 -10.02
CA SER A 73 8.31 7.56 -8.70
C SER A 73 8.15 6.19 -8.05
N ARG A 74 8.95 5.88 -7.04
CA ARG A 74 8.81 4.62 -6.31
C ARG A 74 7.42 4.52 -5.66
N GLY A 75 6.66 3.48 -6.03
CA GLY A 75 5.28 3.28 -5.57
C GLY A 75 4.24 4.18 -6.25
N PHE A 76 4.64 4.94 -7.29
CA PHE A 76 3.77 5.79 -8.13
C PHE A 76 2.83 6.69 -7.30
N PHE A 77 1.54 6.78 -7.64
CA PHE A 77 0.57 7.54 -6.87
C PHE A 77 -0.19 6.64 -5.87
N THR A 78 -0.80 5.57 -6.36
CA THR A 78 -1.72 4.76 -5.52
C THR A 78 -1.03 4.02 -4.39
N SER A 79 0.14 3.41 -4.64
CA SER A 79 0.88 2.71 -3.57
C SER A 79 1.40 3.68 -2.51
N ARG A 80 1.68 4.94 -2.87
CA ARG A 80 2.08 5.98 -1.91
C ARG A 80 0.90 6.39 -1.03
N VAL A 81 -0.25 6.69 -1.63
CA VAL A 81 -1.49 7.03 -0.90
C VAL A 81 -1.91 5.86 0.00
N PHE A 82 -1.86 4.64 -0.54
CA PHE A 82 -2.14 3.43 0.22
C PHE A 82 -1.20 3.27 1.41
N GLY A 83 0.11 3.49 1.19
CA GLY A 83 1.12 3.41 2.25
C GLY A 83 0.90 4.45 3.34
N THR A 84 0.54 5.68 3.00
CA THR A 84 0.19 6.72 3.98
C THR A 84 -0.99 6.28 4.84
N PHE A 85 -2.08 5.87 4.21
CA PHE A 85 -3.28 5.39 4.89
C PHE A 85 -3.01 4.22 5.85
N THR A 86 -2.31 3.20 5.38
CA THR A 86 -2.03 2.01 6.20
C THR A 86 -1.06 2.31 7.33
N ASN A 87 0.00 3.07 7.04
CA ASN A 87 1.02 3.40 8.03
C ASN A 87 0.45 4.30 9.14
N GLU A 88 -0.38 5.30 8.82
CA GLU A 88 -1.02 6.12 9.85
C GLU A 88 -1.94 5.30 10.75
N GLY A 89 -2.74 4.41 10.18
CA GLY A 89 -3.58 3.52 10.98
C GLY A 89 -2.79 2.61 11.92
N VAL A 90 -1.70 2.03 11.42
CA VAL A 90 -0.80 1.18 12.23
C VAL A 90 -0.01 2.00 13.26
N ALA A 91 0.41 3.21 12.91
CA ALA A 91 1.08 4.13 13.84
C ALA A 91 0.19 4.51 15.00
N MET A 92 -1.07 4.88 14.75
CA MET A 92 -2.06 5.17 15.79
C MET A 92 -2.23 4.00 16.76
N LEU A 93 -2.24 2.77 16.25
CA LEU A 93 -2.27 1.57 17.11
C LEU A 93 -1.04 1.53 18.03
N GLY A 94 0.15 1.74 17.49
CA GLY A 94 1.41 1.79 18.27
C GLY A 94 1.45 2.92 19.29
N GLU A 95 0.80 4.03 19.01
CA GLU A 95 0.64 5.17 19.93
C GLU A 95 -0.33 4.89 21.09
N GLY A 96 -1.16 3.86 20.95
CA GLY A 96 -2.08 3.44 21.99
C GLY A 96 -3.56 3.64 21.67
N VAL A 97 -3.90 4.08 20.47
CA VAL A 97 -5.29 4.26 20.04
C VAL A 97 -5.97 2.91 19.84
N SER A 98 -7.24 2.81 20.21
CA SER A 98 -8.03 1.59 20.07
C SER A 98 -8.11 1.11 18.61
N ALA A 99 -7.75 -0.15 18.37
CA ALA A 99 -7.86 -0.78 17.05
C ALA A 99 -9.29 -0.70 16.48
N ALA A 100 -10.30 -0.87 17.34
CA ALA A 100 -11.70 -0.78 16.94
C ALA A 100 -12.08 0.64 16.50
N MET A 101 -11.56 1.68 17.15
CA MET A 101 -11.78 3.07 16.77
C MET A 101 -11.13 3.36 15.42
N ILE A 102 -9.86 3.00 15.22
CA ILE A 102 -9.12 3.18 13.97
C ILE A 102 -9.91 2.58 12.80
N GLU A 103 -10.33 1.31 12.92
CA GLU A 103 -11.08 0.60 11.88
C GLU A 103 -12.47 1.23 11.60
N THR A 104 -13.14 1.69 12.66
CA THR A 104 -14.48 2.27 12.54
C THR A 104 -14.42 3.65 11.89
N GLU A 105 -13.51 4.50 12.34
CA GLU A 105 -13.41 5.87 11.82
C GLU A 105 -12.88 5.89 10.37
N ALA A 106 -12.01 4.95 9.99
CA ALA A 106 -11.62 4.78 8.59
C ALA A 106 -12.83 4.49 7.69
N ARG A 107 -13.74 3.62 8.11
CA ARG A 107 -14.95 3.33 7.33
C ARG A 107 -15.92 4.51 7.31
N LYS A 108 -16.05 5.26 8.40
CA LYS A 108 -16.84 6.50 8.43
C LYS A 108 -16.24 7.60 7.55
N ALA A 109 -14.91 7.62 7.39
CA ALA A 109 -14.20 8.50 6.46
C ALA A 109 -14.43 8.11 4.98
N GLY A 110 -15.12 7.00 4.70
CA GLY A 110 -15.43 6.53 3.34
C GLY A 110 -14.51 5.43 2.82
N MET A 111 -13.57 4.94 3.62
CA MET A 111 -12.70 3.85 3.20
C MET A 111 -13.48 2.52 3.20
N PRO A 112 -13.42 1.71 2.13
CA PRO A 112 -14.15 0.44 2.05
C PRO A 112 -13.64 -0.58 3.07
N VAL A 113 -12.38 -0.47 3.47
CA VAL A 113 -11.69 -1.35 4.42
C VAL A 113 -10.83 -0.50 5.34
N GLY A 114 -10.78 -0.83 6.62
CA GLY A 114 -9.90 -0.13 7.55
C GLY A 114 -8.42 -0.47 7.38
N PRO A 115 -7.50 0.36 7.92
CA PRO A 115 -6.06 0.25 7.66
C PRO A 115 -5.44 -1.02 8.22
N LEU A 116 -5.90 -1.52 9.37
CA LEU A 116 -5.40 -2.77 9.95
C LEU A 116 -5.89 -3.98 9.16
N ALA A 117 -7.17 -3.97 8.74
CA ALA A 117 -7.73 -5.02 7.93
C ALA A 117 -7.07 -5.13 6.55
N ILE A 118 -6.77 -4.00 5.90
CA ILE A 118 -6.11 -4.01 4.60
C ILE A 118 -4.62 -4.37 4.72
N SER A 119 -3.96 -4.03 5.82
CA SER A 119 -2.59 -4.46 6.11
C SER A 119 -2.49 -5.99 6.20
N ASP A 120 -3.49 -6.65 6.79
CA ASP A 120 -3.57 -8.11 6.82
C ASP A 120 -3.80 -8.71 5.42
N GLU A 121 -4.64 -8.09 4.58
CA GLU A 121 -4.91 -8.56 3.21
C GLU A 121 -3.64 -8.50 2.33
N VAL A 122 -2.83 -7.46 2.47
CA VAL A 122 -1.57 -7.27 1.73
C VAL A 122 -0.44 -8.13 2.30
N SER A 123 -0.54 -8.56 3.55
CA SER A 123 0.50 -9.22 4.35
C SER A 123 1.58 -8.29 4.89
N MET A 124 1.75 -8.31 6.20
CA MET A 124 2.81 -7.56 6.88
C MET A 124 4.22 -8.04 6.49
N SER A 125 4.38 -9.33 6.16
CA SER A 125 5.64 -9.85 5.61
C SER A 125 6.01 -9.19 4.29
N LEU A 126 5.04 -9.00 3.39
CA LEU A 126 5.28 -8.29 2.12
C LEU A 126 5.63 -6.83 2.37
N GLN A 127 4.94 -6.14 3.28
CA GLN A 127 5.25 -4.76 3.66
C GLN A 127 6.68 -4.63 4.21
N SER A 128 7.11 -5.57 5.07
CA SER A 128 8.47 -5.63 5.60
C SER A 128 9.51 -5.86 4.49
N HIS A 129 9.26 -6.77 3.55
CA HIS A 129 10.15 -7.00 2.41
C HIS A 129 10.28 -5.77 1.51
N ILE A 130 9.17 -5.10 1.19
CA ILE A 130 9.16 -3.85 0.40
C ILE A 130 9.97 -2.77 1.13
N ARG A 131 9.80 -2.63 2.45
CA ARG A 131 10.57 -1.70 3.27
C ARG A 131 12.07 -1.99 3.19
N GLN A 132 12.48 -3.24 3.39
CA GLN A 132 13.88 -3.64 3.33
C GLN A 132 14.49 -3.40 1.94
N GLN A 133 13.75 -3.70 0.87
CA GLN A 133 14.21 -3.40 -0.49
C GLN A 133 14.35 -1.89 -0.70
N THR A 134 13.37 -1.11 -0.24
CA THR A 134 13.42 0.36 -0.35
C THR A 134 14.63 0.95 0.38
N ILE A 135 14.94 0.44 1.58
CA ILE A 135 16.13 0.87 2.35
C ILE A 135 17.40 0.62 1.53
N LYS A 136 17.56 -0.59 0.95
CA LYS A 136 18.73 -0.95 0.13
C LYS A 136 18.86 -0.05 -1.11
N ASP A 137 17.75 0.16 -1.81
CA ASP A 137 17.73 0.95 -3.03
C ASP A 137 18.03 2.43 -2.74
N MET A 138 17.44 2.99 -1.69
CA MET A 138 17.72 4.38 -1.29
C MET A 138 19.16 4.57 -0.81
N ALA A 139 19.70 3.59 -0.08
CA ALA A 139 21.11 3.63 0.33
C ALA A 139 22.07 3.60 -0.88
N ALA A 140 21.74 2.83 -1.92
CA ALA A 140 22.51 2.85 -3.18
C ALA A 140 22.45 4.20 -3.91
N GLU A 141 21.39 4.98 -3.70
CA GLU A 141 21.24 6.36 -4.18
C GLU A 141 21.85 7.41 -3.23
N GLY A 142 22.49 7.01 -2.13
CA GLY A 142 23.03 7.91 -1.10
C GLY A 142 21.95 8.58 -0.25
N LYS A 143 20.73 8.02 -0.19
CA LYS A 143 19.59 8.51 0.57
C LYS A 143 19.27 7.60 1.73
N GLN A 144 18.60 8.14 2.75
CA GLN A 144 18.05 7.35 3.85
C GLN A 144 16.53 7.29 3.74
N MET A 145 15.97 6.12 3.99
CA MET A 145 14.53 5.96 4.11
C MET A 145 14.06 6.61 5.42
N PRO A 146 13.03 7.48 5.38
CA PRO A 146 12.45 8.01 6.61
C PRO A 146 11.92 6.90 7.51
N GLU A 147 12.15 7.03 8.81
CA GLU A 147 11.51 6.16 9.79
C GLU A 147 10.02 6.49 9.93
N HIS A 148 9.24 5.48 10.26
CA HIS A 148 7.81 5.64 10.52
C HIS A 148 7.40 4.76 11.71
N PRO A 149 6.59 5.27 12.68
CA PRO A 149 6.19 4.52 13.87
C PRO A 149 5.48 3.19 13.57
N ALA A 150 4.79 3.09 12.45
CA ALA A 150 4.14 1.86 11.98
C ALA A 150 5.12 0.68 11.84
N TYR A 151 6.37 0.94 11.51
CA TYR A 151 7.33 -0.13 11.26
C TYR A 151 7.62 -0.95 12.51
N ALA A 152 7.73 -0.30 13.67
CA ALA A 152 7.91 -0.99 14.95
C ALA A 152 6.74 -1.91 15.29
N VAL A 153 5.50 -1.46 15.02
CA VAL A 153 4.30 -2.28 15.23
C VAL A 153 4.30 -3.51 14.32
N ILE A 154 4.62 -3.33 13.03
CA ILE A 154 4.71 -4.43 12.07
C ILE A 154 5.79 -5.42 12.50
N ASP A 155 6.94 -4.94 12.95
CA ASP A 155 8.03 -5.80 13.40
C ASP A 155 7.64 -6.61 14.66
N VAL A 156 6.94 -6.03 15.60
CA VAL A 156 6.38 -6.73 16.79
C VAL A 156 5.35 -7.79 16.36
N MET A 157 4.42 -7.44 15.46
CA MET A 157 3.42 -8.39 14.94
C MET A 157 4.08 -9.60 14.26
N LEU A 158 5.15 -9.37 13.49
CA LEU A 158 5.86 -10.43 12.78
C LEU A 158 6.74 -11.27 13.70
N ASN A 159 7.58 -10.62 14.51
CA ASN A 159 8.69 -11.29 15.21
C ASN A 159 8.32 -11.79 16.61
N GLU A 160 7.42 -11.10 17.31
CA GLU A 160 7.01 -11.50 18.66
C GLU A 160 5.72 -12.32 18.64
N PHE A 161 4.74 -11.89 17.82
CA PHE A 161 3.44 -12.55 17.81
C PHE A 161 3.27 -13.57 16.66
N ASN A 162 4.21 -13.61 15.70
CA ASN A 162 4.16 -14.49 14.54
C ASN A 162 2.84 -14.34 13.74
N ARG A 163 2.37 -13.10 13.57
CA ARG A 163 1.10 -12.77 12.94
C ARG A 163 1.32 -11.95 11.67
N ALA A 164 1.46 -12.65 10.54
CA ALA A 164 1.87 -12.04 9.28
C ALA A 164 0.70 -11.51 8.43
N GLY A 165 -0.53 -11.79 8.79
CA GLY A 165 -1.73 -11.35 8.09
C GLY A 165 -2.63 -12.50 7.65
N LYS A 166 -3.62 -12.19 6.82
CA LYS A 166 -4.68 -13.10 6.40
C LYS A 166 -4.16 -14.40 5.75
N ALA A 167 -3.18 -14.30 4.85
CA ALA A 167 -2.63 -15.47 4.16
C ALA A 167 -1.97 -16.48 5.13
N ALA A 168 -1.46 -15.99 6.27
CA ALA A 168 -0.92 -16.80 7.35
C ALA A 168 -1.99 -17.24 8.37
N GLY A 169 -3.25 -16.86 8.15
CA GLY A 169 -4.37 -17.17 9.06
C GLY A 169 -4.46 -16.30 10.30
N ALA A 170 -3.52 -15.37 10.51
CA ALA A 170 -3.44 -14.52 11.69
C ALA A 170 -2.70 -13.21 11.38
N GLY A 171 -3.28 -12.08 11.75
CA GLY A 171 -2.72 -10.75 11.62
C GLY A 171 -3.25 -9.82 12.72
N PHE A 172 -3.58 -8.59 12.41
CA PHE A 172 -4.36 -7.73 13.30
C PHE A 172 -5.77 -8.31 13.55
N TYR A 173 -6.19 -9.22 12.66
CA TYR A 173 -7.44 -9.97 12.78
C TYR A 173 -7.20 -11.46 12.97
N GLU A 174 -8.21 -12.10 13.55
CA GLU A 174 -8.40 -13.54 13.52
C GLU A 174 -9.23 -13.94 12.30
N TYR A 175 -8.89 -15.09 11.70
CA TYR A 175 -9.53 -15.62 10.49
C TYR A 175 -10.06 -17.04 10.73
N PRO A 176 -11.13 -17.23 11.55
CA PRO A 176 -11.65 -18.55 11.85
C PRO A 176 -12.24 -19.20 10.58
N GLN A 177 -12.03 -20.51 10.43
CA GLN A 177 -12.62 -21.27 9.33
C GLN A 177 -14.15 -21.22 9.41
N GLY A 178 -14.80 -20.80 8.32
CA GLY A 178 -16.26 -20.69 8.24
C GLY A 178 -16.86 -19.54 9.06
N GLY A 179 -16.06 -18.73 9.73
CA GLY A 179 -16.50 -17.61 10.55
C GLY A 179 -16.19 -16.24 9.95
N LYS A 180 -16.75 -15.20 10.57
CA LYS A 180 -16.39 -13.82 10.25
C LYS A 180 -15.08 -13.44 10.95
N LYS A 181 -14.19 -12.71 10.24
CA LYS A 181 -12.98 -12.14 10.86
C LYS A 181 -13.36 -11.15 11.96
N PHE A 182 -12.54 -11.09 12.99
CA PHE A 182 -12.66 -10.12 14.08
C PHE A 182 -11.27 -9.66 14.53
N LEU A 183 -11.18 -8.48 15.11
CA LEU A 183 -9.92 -7.97 15.63
C LEU A 183 -9.33 -8.92 16.68
N TRP A 184 -8.04 -9.20 16.58
CA TRP A 184 -7.34 -10.04 17.54
C TRP A 184 -7.48 -9.44 18.96
N PRO A 185 -8.08 -10.18 19.92
CA PRO A 185 -8.43 -9.61 21.24
C PRO A 185 -7.24 -9.06 22.03
N GLN A 186 -6.05 -9.63 21.78
CA GLN A 186 -4.85 -9.20 22.49
C GLN A 186 -4.28 -7.87 21.99
N LEU A 187 -4.74 -7.30 20.86
CA LEU A 187 -4.36 -5.95 20.45
C LEU A 187 -4.64 -4.94 21.54
N LYS A 188 -5.76 -5.09 22.24
CA LYS A 188 -6.11 -4.22 23.36
C LYS A 188 -5.08 -4.30 24.49
N ALA A 189 -4.65 -5.48 24.86
CA ALA A 189 -3.71 -5.69 25.95
C ALA A 189 -2.29 -5.21 25.61
N HIS A 190 -1.87 -5.37 24.35
CA HIS A 190 -0.50 -5.06 23.91
C HIS A 190 -0.31 -3.60 23.49
N PHE A 191 -1.30 -3.01 22.86
CA PHE A 191 -1.15 -1.68 22.23
C PHE A 191 -2.03 -0.60 22.85
N GLU A 192 -3.29 -0.89 23.24
CA GLU A 192 -4.24 0.14 23.66
C GLU A 192 -3.85 0.76 25.01
N LYS A 193 -3.85 2.09 25.08
CA LYS A 193 -3.55 2.88 26.29
C LYS A 193 -4.70 3.82 26.59
N ALA A 194 -5.27 3.74 27.79
CA ALA A 194 -6.46 4.52 28.16
C ALA A 194 -6.21 6.04 28.14
N ASP A 195 -4.99 6.47 28.44
CA ASP A 195 -4.55 7.87 28.47
C ASP A 195 -4.12 8.41 27.08
N ARG A 196 -4.15 7.59 26.06
CA ARG A 196 -3.72 7.91 24.68
C ARG A 196 -4.85 7.86 23.66
N GLN A 197 -6.09 7.82 24.09
CA GLN A 197 -7.22 7.81 23.18
C GLN A 197 -7.41 9.18 22.53
N LEU A 198 -7.51 9.19 21.20
CA LEU A 198 -7.83 10.37 20.41
C LEU A 198 -9.35 10.55 20.30
N SER A 199 -9.80 11.73 19.92
CA SER A 199 -11.19 11.93 19.51
C SER A 199 -11.47 11.18 18.19
N GLN A 200 -12.75 10.88 17.94
CA GLN A 200 -13.14 10.25 16.66
C GLN A 200 -12.80 11.14 15.46
N GLU A 201 -12.86 12.45 15.63
CA GLU A 201 -12.52 13.43 14.61
C GLU A 201 -11.03 13.41 14.31
N ASP A 202 -10.16 13.46 15.34
CA ASP A 202 -8.71 13.40 15.18
C ASP A 202 -8.26 12.10 14.47
N VAL A 203 -8.89 10.96 14.80
CA VAL A 203 -8.59 9.68 14.12
C VAL A 203 -8.97 9.74 12.65
N ARG A 204 -10.14 10.32 12.31
CA ARG A 204 -10.56 10.48 10.90
C ARG A 204 -9.63 11.41 10.14
N ASP A 205 -9.26 12.52 10.75
CA ASP A 205 -8.37 13.51 10.13
C ASP A 205 -7.00 12.89 9.82
N ARG A 206 -6.43 12.15 10.77
CA ARG A 206 -5.16 11.43 10.54
C ARG A 206 -5.24 10.34 9.47
N ILE A 207 -6.40 9.78 9.24
CA ILE A 207 -6.63 8.78 8.18
C ILE A 207 -6.72 9.45 6.79
N LEU A 208 -7.23 10.69 6.73
CA LEU A 208 -7.48 11.40 5.48
C LEU A 208 -6.31 12.31 5.06
N PHE A 209 -5.52 12.82 5.99
CA PHE A 209 -4.47 13.80 5.79
C PHE A 209 -3.11 13.31 6.30
#